data_8aac5676b991f7ca3247aadb316f4ca5
#
_entry.id   8aac5676b991f7ca3247aadb316f4ca5
#
_cell.length_a   1.000
_cell.length_b   1.000
_cell.length_c   1.000
_cell.angle_alpha   90.00
_cell.angle_beta   90.00
_cell.angle_gamma   90.00
#
_symmetry.space_group_name_H-M   'P 1'
#
loop_
_entity.id
_entity.type
_entity.pdbx_description
1 polymer ?
#
loop_
_entity_poly.entity_id
_entity_poly.type
_entity_poly.pdbx_seq_one_letter_code
_entity_poly.pdbx_strand_id
1 'polypeptide(L)'
;MHLKILLILLILNCKTYNFIQKETVPELNSRYKIVSFGFYPMKSRESNVSSSTKRKRYKVTTMLDTNRNLKKLVSFAIPVEKNTSTSLNESISDENVKEFTDRYLSETKGTGYLEIDKLFEKTPTTDGKYKYRMKYVNTDYYLVGYLNKPFEPDSITMKGYILSAITVNLSLFSLGVLPILTEKNVYTRFDLYDKKLNRIDSKELQTNFYSIYSWWVFENKECENENQLEFFSSCSLFSKEIPNYIYETEINKLTRWLETVLD
;
A
#
# COMPACT_ATOMS: atom_id res chain seq x y z
N MET A 1 -21.71 -27.27 30.41
CA MET A 1 -21.60 -27.40 28.95
C MET A 1 -21.96 -26.11 28.21
N HIS A 2 -23.03 -25.43 28.59
CA HIS A 2 -23.50 -24.20 27.93
C HIS A 2 -22.51 -23.03 27.98
N LEU A 3 -21.73 -22.85 29.08
CA LEU A 3 -20.77 -21.79 29.21
C LEU A 3 -19.59 -21.93 28.19
N LYS A 4 -19.14 -23.16 27.92
CA LYS A 4 -18.09 -23.42 26.92
C LYS A 4 -18.56 -23.13 25.50
N ILE A 5 -19.82 -23.44 25.19
CA ILE A 5 -20.44 -23.14 23.89
C ILE A 5 -20.59 -21.63 23.72
N LEU A 6 -21.02 -20.92 24.75
CA LEU A 6 -21.11 -19.46 24.75
C LEU A 6 -19.73 -18.81 24.51
N LEU A 7 -18.69 -19.33 25.18
CA LEU A 7 -17.31 -18.85 25.00
C LEU A 7 -16.78 -19.06 23.55
N ILE A 8 -17.12 -20.22 22.96
CA ILE A 8 -16.76 -20.53 21.57
C ILE A 8 -17.51 -19.62 20.59
N LEU A 9 -18.80 -19.34 20.84
CA LEU A 9 -19.59 -18.43 20.01
C LEU A 9 -19.09 -16.97 20.10
N LEU A 10 -18.59 -16.55 21.27
CA LEU A 10 -17.99 -15.23 21.48
C LEU A 10 -16.65 -15.07 20.73
N ILE A 11 -15.87 -16.15 20.61
CA ILE A 11 -14.58 -16.13 19.90
C ILE A 11 -14.77 -16.13 18.37
N LEU A 12 -15.85 -16.77 17.87
CA LEU A 12 -16.10 -16.91 16.43
C LEU A 12 -16.60 -15.63 15.73
N ASN A 13 -16.99 -14.61 16.49
CA ASN A 13 -17.56 -13.37 15.95
C ASN A 13 -16.70 -12.12 16.22
N CYS A 14 -15.40 -12.29 16.47
CA CYS A 14 -14.51 -11.13 16.61
C CYS A 14 -14.35 -10.42 15.26
N LYS A 15 -14.73 -9.15 15.23
CA LYS A 15 -14.63 -8.27 14.07
C LYS A 15 -13.61 -7.17 14.32
N THR A 16 -13.06 -6.64 13.24
CA THR A 16 -12.10 -5.54 13.27
C THR A 16 -12.72 -4.31 12.63
N TYR A 17 -12.57 -3.18 13.29
CA TYR A 17 -12.91 -1.88 12.76
C TYR A 17 -11.67 -0.98 12.82
N ASN A 18 -11.32 -0.37 11.70
CA ASN A 18 -10.24 0.58 11.64
C ASN A 18 -10.81 1.98 11.49
N PHE A 19 -10.26 2.95 12.21
CA PHE A 19 -10.71 4.33 12.11
C PHE A 19 -9.52 5.30 12.08
N ILE A 20 -9.72 6.39 11.35
CA ILE A 20 -8.78 7.47 11.21
C ILE A 20 -9.57 8.77 11.16
N GLN A 21 -8.97 9.85 11.64
CA GLN A 21 -9.57 11.17 11.51
C GLN A 21 -9.52 11.59 10.04
N LYS A 22 -10.70 11.78 9.45
CA LYS A 22 -10.82 12.23 8.06
C LYS A 22 -10.52 13.72 7.98
N GLU A 23 -9.55 14.08 7.15
CA GLU A 23 -9.26 15.47 6.81
C GLU A 23 -9.98 15.84 5.52
N THR A 24 -10.56 17.05 5.47
CA THR A 24 -11.07 17.62 4.22
C THR A 24 -9.92 18.05 3.33
N VAL A 25 -10.02 17.75 2.05
CA VAL A 25 -8.96 17.98 1.07
C VAL A 25 -9.38 19.05 0.11
N PRO A 26 -8.49 20.01 -0.20
CA PRO A 26 -8.68 20.86 -1.36
C PRO A 26 -8.58 20.02 -2.64
N GLU A 27 -9.39 20.34 -3.64
CA GLU A 27 -9.21 19.80 -4.98
C GLU A 27 -7.95 20.43 -5.59
N LEU A 28 -7.00 19.58 -6.00
CA LEU A 28 -5.82 20.05 -6.71
C LEU A 28 -6.26 20.60 -8.08
N ASN A 29 -6.23 21.91 -8.21
CA ASN A 29 -6.53 22.61 -9.46
C ASN A 29 -5.24 22.67 -10.30
N SER A 30 -4.72 21.50 -10.67
CA SER A 30 -3.47 21.41 -11.39
C SER A 30 -3.64 21.89 -12.84
N ARG A 31 -2.86 22.91 -13.21
CA ARG A 31 -2.66 23.34 -14.59
C ARG A 31 -1.79 22.36 -15.38
N TYR A 32 -1.15 21.43 -14.69
CA TYR A 32 -0.18 20.49 -15.22
C TYR A 32 -0.80 19.13 -15.49
N LYS A 33 -0.31 18.46 -16.52
CA LYS A 33 -0.64 17.06 -16.79
C LYS A 33 0.25 16.16 -15.93
N ILE A 34 -0.34 15.50 -14.94
CA ILE A 34 0.37 14.59 -14.04
C ILE A 34 -0.03 13.16 -14.41
N VAL A 35 0.95 12.28 -14.56
CA VAL A 35 0.74 10.84 -14.77
C VAL A 35 1.17 10.07 -13.54
N SER A 36 0.28 9.18 -13.06
CA SER A 36 0.54 8.33 -11.90
C SER A 36 1.14 6.98 -12.29
N PHE A 37 2.18 6.57 -11.56
CA PHE A 37 2.90 5.30 -11.73
C PHE A 37 3.08 4.61 -10.37
N GLY A 38 3.03 3.27 -10.34
CA GLY A 38 3.06 2.53 -9.07
C GLY A 38 1.67 2.53 -8.39
N PHE A 39 1.60 2.95 -7.13
CA PHE A 39 0.37 2.99 -6.31
C PHE A 39 -0.24 1.61 -6.03
N TYR A 40 0.58 0.58 -5.98
CA TYR A 40 0.20 -0.74 -5.51
C TYR A 40 0.72 -0.95 -4.09
N PRO A 41 -0.13 -1.34 -3.14
CA PRO A 41 0.34 -1.65 -1.81
C PRO A 41 1.24 -2.89 -1.82
N MET A 42 2.20 -2.91 -0.92
CA MET A 42 3.03 -4.09 -0.68
C MET A 42 2.30 -5.06 0.22
N LYS A 43 2.34 -6.35 -0.11
CA LYS A 43 1.86 -7.43 0.76
C LYS A 43 2.95 -8.44 1.03
N SER A 44 2.93 -9.03 2.21
CA SER A 44 3.84 -10.09 2.61
C SER A 44 3.13 -11.44 2.52
N ARG A 45 3.78 -12.41 1.87
CA ARG A 45 3.31 -13.78 1.80
C ARG A 45 4.26 -14.68 2.56
N GLU A 46 3.73 -15.41 3.52
CA GLU A 46 4.45 -16.46 4.21
C GLU A 46 4.31 -17.78 3.44
N SER A 47 5.40 -18.44 3.13
CA SER A 47 5.41 -19.77 2.57
C SER A 47 6.12 -20.74 3.53
N ASN A 48 5.49 -21.87 3.80
CA ASN A 48 6.10 -22.93 4.56
C ASN A 48 7.21 -23.58 3.70
N VAL A 49 8.45 -23.48 4.12
CA VAL A 49 9.53 -24.26 3.56
C VAL A 49 9.54 -25.58 4.31
N SER A 50 9.01 -26.63 3.71
CA SER A 50 9.03 -27.98 4.26
C SER A 50 10.47 -28.39 4.53
N SER A 51 10.80 -28.58 5.80
CA SER A 51 12.06 -29.19 6.22
C SER A 51 11.72 -30.45 6.99
N SER A 52 12.40 -31.55 6.68
CA SER A 52 12.26 -32.85 7.35
C SER A 52 12.67 -32.83 8.83
N THR A 53 13.10 -31.71 9.36
CA THR A 53 13.49 -31.50 10.74
C THR A 53 12.40 -30.75 11.53
N LYS A 54 12.27 -31.05 12.81
CA LYS A 54 11.25 -30.56 13.77
C LYS A 54 11.06 -29.04 13.87
N ARG A 55 11.80 -28.22 13.09
CA ARG A 55 11.66 -26.76 13.05
C ARG A 55 11.00 -26.33 11.74
N LYS A 56 9.78 -25.85 11.82
CA LYS A 56 9.10 -25.18 10.69
C LYS A 56 9.88 -23.91 10.34
N ARG A 57 10.37 -23.81 9.12
CA ARG A 57 10.98 -22.59 8.58
C ARG A 57 9.95 -21.90 7.71
N TYR A 58 9.71 -20.62 7.99
CA TYR A 58 8.85 -19.77 7.18
C TYR A 58 9.74 -18.88 6.30
N LYS A 59 9.38 -18.79 5.04
CA LYS A 59 9.96 -17.82 4.12
C LYS A 59 8.92 -16.73 3.93
N VAL A 60 9.27 -15.51 4.31
CA VAL A 60 8.43 -14.32 4.05
C VAL A 60 8.93 -13.71 2.75
N THR A 61 8.03 -13.58 1.78
CA THR A 61 8.29 -12.87 0.53
C THR A 61 7.38 -11.65 0.45
N THR A 62 7.93 -10.53 0.03
CA THR A 62 7.15 -9.31 -0.23
C THR A 62 6.88 -9.21 -1.73
N MET A 63 5.68 -8.81 -2.09
CA MET A 63 5.27 -8.58 -3.48
C MET A 63 4.31 -7.40 -3.56
N LEU A 64 4.19 -6.80 -4.74
CA LEU A 64 3.13 -5.83 -5.01
C LEU A 64 1.77 -6.54 -5.06
N ASP A 65 0.78 -5.95 -4.42
CA ASP A 65 -0.60 -6.40 -4.54
C ASP A 65 -1.25 -5.79 -5.79
N THR A 66 -1.06 -6.45 -6.92
CA THR A 66 -1.56 -5.99 -8.21
C THR A 66 -3.09 -6.05 -8.33
N ASN A 67 -3.77 -6.74 -7.42
CA ASN A 67 -5.24 -6.79 -7.37
C ASN A 67 -5.83 -5.50 -6.80
N ARG A 68 -5.06 -4.78 -5.99
CA ARG A 68 -5.46 -3.51 -5.38
C ARG A 68 -4.82 -2.35 -6.11
N ASN A 69 -5.57 -1.72 -7.01
CA ASN A 69 -5.11 -0.55 -7.73
C ASN A 69 -5.60 0.72 -7.04
N LEU A 70 -4.72 1.37 -6.27
CA LEU A 70 -5.02 2.60 -5.56
C LEU A 70 -4.79 3.87 -6.41
N LYS A 71 -4.41 3.76 -7.69
CA LYS A 71 -4.32 4.90 -8.62
C LYS A 71 -5.64 5.66 -8.74
N LYS A 72 -6.76 4.97 -8.53
CA LYS A 72 -8.10 5.61 -8.54
C LYS A 72 -8.28 6.65 -7.45
N LEU A 73 -7.53 6.56 -6.35
CA LEU A 73 -7.57 7.53 -5.27
C LEU A 73 -6.89 8.85 -5.66
N VAL A 74 -6.03 8.81 -6.68
CA VAL A 74 -5.30 9.99 -7.18
C VAL A 74 -6.06 10.55 -8.40
N SER A 75 -7.22 11.14 -8.15
CA SER A 75 -8.15 11.59 -9.21
C SER A 75 -7.57 12.69 -10.11
N PHE A 76 -6.61 13.47 -9.60
CA PHE A 76 -5.93 14.55 -10.33
C PHE A 76 -4.81 14.05 -11.26
N ALA A 77 -4.43 12.78 -11.19
CA ALA A 77 -3.38 12.21 -12.04
C ALA A 77 -3.94 11.11 -12.95
N ILE A 78 -3.47 11.08 -14.19
CA ILE A 78 -3.89 10.08 -15.17
C ILE A 78 -3.03 8.82 -15.00
N PRO A 79 -3.63 7.62 -14.83
CA PRO A 79 -2.87 6.39 -14.81
C PRO A 79 -2.03 6.21 -16.06
N VAL A 80 -0.76 5.82 -15.90
CA VAL A 80 0.19 5.69 -17.01
C VAL A 80 -0.34 4.80 -18.14
N GLU A 81 -1.08 3.75 -17.81
CA GLU A 81 -1.66 2.81 -18.79
C GLU A 81 -2.65 3.46 -19.78
N LYS A 82 -3.22 4.59 -19.39
CA LYS A 82 -4.18 5.33 -20.24
C LYS A 82 -3.53 6.38 -21.13
N ASN A 83 -2.26 6.71 -20.87
CA ASN A 83 -1.59 7.82 -21.53
C ASN A 83 -0.28 7.42 -22.25
N THR A 84 0.06 6.12 -22.26
CA THR A 84 1.28 5.60 -22.88
C THR A 84 1.03 5.31 -24.36
N SER A 85 1.92 5.82 -25.22
CA SER A 85 2.00 5.53 -26.66
C SER A 85 2.89 4.31 -26.91
N THR A 86 2.80 3.73 -28.10
CA THR A 86 3.75 2.71 -28.58
C THR A 86 5.07 3.29 -29.06
N SER A 87 5.13 4.60 -29.34
CA SER A 87 6.37 5.28 -29.74
C SER A 87 7.30 5.48 -28.56
N LEU A 88 8.60 5.48 -28.81
CA LEU A 88 9.63 5.75 -27.80
C LEU A 88 9.86 7.25 -27.64
N ASN A 89 10.24 7.64 -26.43
CA ASN A 89 10.62 9.01 -26.12
C ASN A 89 12.15 9.16 -26.17
N GLU A 90 12.66 9.69 -27.30
CA GLU A 90 14.10 9.87 -27.51
C GLU A 90 14.67 11.09 -26.74
N SER A 91 13.84 11.93 -26.18
CA SER A 91 14.28 13.13 -25.45
C SER A 91 14.77 12.84 -24.01
N ILE A 92 14.58 11.61 -23.53
CA ILE A 92 14.97 11.20 -22.18
C ILE A 92 16.29 10.45 -22.24
N SER A 93 17.25 10.85 -21.40
CA SER A 93 18.56 10.19 -21.37
C SER A 93 18.47 8.77 -20.81
N ASP A 94 19.37 7.90 -21.27
CA ASP A 94 19.47 6.53 -20.77
C ASP A 94 19.81 6.48 -19.28
N GLU A 95 20.56 7.47 -18.77
CA GLU A 95 20.92 7.61 -17.37
C GLU A 95 19.68 7.85 -16.51
N ASN A 96 18.80 8.77 -16.93
CA ASN A 96 17.57 9.09 -16.20
C ASN A 96 16.62 7.88 -16.20
N VAL A 97 16.49 7.18 -17.33
CA VAL A 97 15.71 5.93 -17.41
C VAL A 97 16.26 4.88 -16.44
N LYS A 98 17.59 4.71 -16.42
CA LYS A 98 18.25 3.76 -15.53
C LYS A 98 18.05 4.14 -14.06
N GLU A 99 18.29 5.39 -13.70
CA GLU A 99 18.11 5.86 -12.32
C GLU A 99 16.67 5.64 -11.83
N PHE A 100 15.68 6.00 -12.67
CA PHE A 100 14.28 5.80 -12.36
C PHE A 100 13.94 4.32 -12.14
N THR A 101 14.37 3.45 -13.08
CA THR A 101 14.06 2.02 -13.01
C THR A 101 14.75 1.33 -11.84
N ASP A 102 16.04 1.63 -11.61
CA ASP A 102 16.81 1.06 -10.51
C ASP A 102 16.21 1.48 -9.16
N ARG A 103 15.81 2.76 -9.03
CA ARG A 103 15.15 3.27 -7.85
C ARG A 103 13.81 2.59 -7.60
N TYR A 104 12.95 2.54 -8.62
CA TYR A 104 11.64 1.90 -8.50
C TYR A 104 11.76 0.43 -8.11
N LEU A 105 12.65 -0.31 -8.75
CA LEU A 105 12.88 -1.72 -8.44
C LEU A 105 13.51 -1.91 -7.05
N SER A 106 14.38 -1.01 -6.61
CA SER A 106 14.94 -1.04 -5.25
C SER A 106 13.83 -0.85 -4.20
N GLU A 107 12.98 0.15 -4.36
CA GLU A 107 11.88 0.44 -3.42
C GLU A 107 10.83 -0.69 -3.40
N THR A 108 10.56 -1.30 -4.55
CA THR A 108 9.63 -2.43 -4.65
C THR A 108 10.27 -3.80 -4.43
N LYS A 109 11.56 -3.84 -4.00
CA LYS A 109 12.33 -5.09 -3.81
C LYS A 109 12.27 -6.03 -5.01
N GLY A 110 12.36 -5.45 -6.21
CA GLY A 110 12.35 -6.20 -7.46
C GLY A 110 10.99 -6.76 -7.88
N THR A 111 9.91 -6.51 -7.14
CA THR A 111 8.58 -7.01 -7.52
C THR A 111 7.85 -6.11 -8.51
N GLY A 112 8.38 -4.91 -8.77
CA GLY A 112 7.81 -3.88 -9.64
C GLY A 112 8.06 -4.06 -11.14
N TYR A 113 8.64 -5.17 -11.61
CA TYR A 113 8.98 -5.35 -13.02
C TYR A 113 7.77 -5.22 -13.96
N LEU A 114 6.63 -5.78 -13.57
CA LEU A 114 5.41 -5.69 -14.40
C LEU A 114 4.91 -4.25 -14.58
N GLU A 115 5.20 -3.37 -13.64
CA GLU A 115 4.88 -1.95 -13.75
C GLU A 115 5.89 -1.23 -14.63
N ILE A 116 7.17 -1.56 -14.51
CA ILE A 116 8.23 -1.03 -15.37
C ILE A 116 7.91 -1.33 -16.84
N ASP A 117 7.51 -2.54 -17.19
CA ASP A 117 7.21 -2.96 -18.56
C ASP A 117 6.02 -2.19 -19.18
N LYS A 118 5.14 -1.58 -18.36
CA LYS A 118 4.07 -0.71 -18.88
C LYS A 118 4.61 0.60 -19.43
N LEU A 119 5.59 1.18 -18.78
CA LEU A 119 6.15 2.49 -19.11
C LEU A 119 7.39 2.41 -19.98
N PHE A 120 8.13 1.31 -19.89
CA PHE A 120 9.40 1.14 -20.57
C PHE A 120 9.37 -0.05 -21.53
N GLU A 121 10.11 0.06 -22.62
CA GLU A 121 10.44 -1.05 -23.51
C GLU A 121 11.82 -1.59 -23.13
N LYS A 122 11.92 -2.91 -23.04
CA LYS A 122 13.11 -3.63 -22.67
C LYS A 122 13.80 -4.19 -23.91
N THR A 123 14.99 -3.69 -24.22
CA THR A 123 15.79 -4.16 -25.35
C THR A 123 17.04 -4.90 -24.84
N PRO A 124 17.36 -6.10 -25.37
CA PRO A 124 18.59 -6.78 -25.02
C PRO A 124 19.79 -6.00 -25.59
N THR A 125 20.86 -5.91 -24.81
CA THR A 125 22.13 -5.35 -25.25
C THR A 125 23.08 -6.47 -25.63
N THR A 126 24.13 -6.14 -26.40
CA THR A 126 25.19 -7.08 -26.82
C THR A 126 25.88 -7.77 -25.66
N ASP A 127 25.91 -7.16 -24.49
CA ASP A 127 26.52 -7.68 -23.27
C ASP A 127 25.61 -8.63 -22.46
N GLY A 128 24.45 -9.03 -23.02
CA GLY A 128 23.46 -9.86 -22.34
C GLY A 128 22.67 -9.14 -21.25
N LYS A 129 22.88 -7.84 -21.09
CA LYS A 129 22.10 -6.98 -20.20
C LYS A 129 20.87 -6.45 -20.94
N TYR A 130 19.99 -5.82 -20.18
CA TYR A 130 18.83 -5.15 -20.74
C TYR A 130 18.98 -3.64 -20.61
N LYS A 131 18.59 -2.94 -21.69
CA LYS A 131 18.44 -1.50 -21.70
C LYS A 131 16.95 -1.17 -21.72
N TYR A 132 16.53 -0.27 -20.86
CA TYR A 132 15.18 0.26 -20.85
C TYR A 132 15.12 1.53 -21.67
N ARG A 133 14.07 1.66 -22.47
CA ARG A 133 13.73 2.89 -23.19
C ARG A 133 12.31 3.27 -22.83
N MET A 134 12.11 4.54 -22.55
CA MET A 134 10.80 5.02 -22.15
C MET A 134 9.87 5.15 -23.35
N LYS A 135 8.64 4.66 -23.20
CA LYS A 135 7.54 4.91 -24.12
C LYS A 135 7.11 6.38 -24.00
N TYR A 136 6.65 6.94 -25.11
CA TYR A 136 6.19 8.33 -25.10
C TYR A 136 4.92 8.47 -24.26
N VAL A 137 4.93 9.44 -23.34
CA VAL A 137 3.79 9.81 -22.50
C VAL A 137 3.62 11.33 -22.55
N ASN A 138 2.41 11.77 -22.90
CA ASN A 138 2.10 13.20 -22.93
C ASN A 138 1.81 13.71 -21.52
N THR A 139 2.86 14.11 -20.82
CA THR A 139 2.79 14.60 -19.44
C THR A 139 3.81 15.70 -19.15
N ASP A 140 3.54 16.50 -18.13
CA ASP A 140 4.51 17.45 -17.58
C ASP A 140 5.28 16.82 -16.41
N TYR A 141 4.59 15.98 -15.60
CA TYR A 141 5.16 15.35 -14.42
C TYR A 141 4.74 13.89 -14.29
N TYR A 142 5.64 13.07 -13.70
CA TYR A 142 5.34 11.72 -13.26
C TYR A 142 5.30 11.68 -11.73
N LEU A 143 4.21 11.21 -11.20
CA LEU A 143 4.00 10.97 -9.77
C LEU A 143 4.12 9.47 -9.50
N VAL A 144 5.14 9.08 -8.76
CA VAL A 144 5.39 7.67 -8.39
C VAL A 144 4.97 7.44 -6.96
N GLY A 145 4.11 6.44 -6.74
CA GLY A 145 3.63 6.09 -5.39
C GLY A 145 4.17 4.74 -4.92
N TYR A 146 4.77 4.76 -3.72
CA TYR A 146 5.23 3.56 -3.01
C TYR A 146 4.38 3.42 -1.75
N LEU A 147 3.51 2.41 -1.72
CA LEU A 147 2.57 2.20 -0.63
C LEU A 147 3.04 1.04 0.24
N ASN A 148 3.21 1.33 1.50
CA ASN A 148 3.80 0.47 2.53
C ASN A 148 5.30 0.19 2.33
N LYS A 149 5.97 -0.08 3.44
CA LYS A 149 7.33 -0.61 3.41
C LYS A 149 7.33 -2.09 3.06
N PRO A 150 8.31 -2.55 2.28
CA PRO A 150 8.54 -3.98 2.12
C PRO A 150 8.73 -4.64 3.50
N PHE A 151 8.11 -5.79 3.71
CA PHE A 151 8.14 -6.59 4.95
C PHE A 151 7.42 -5.99 6.17
N GLU A 152 6.98 -4.72 6.12
CA GLU A 152 6.24 -4.05 7.18
C GLU A 152 4.94 -3.42 6.63
N PRO A 153 4.02 -4.20 6.03
CA PRO A 153 2.81 -3.64 5.44
C PRO A 153 1.86 -3.05 6.50
N ASP A 154 1.99 -3.48 7.75
CA ASP A 154 1.10 -3.14 8.85
C ASP A 154 1.92 -3.08 10.13
N SER A 155 2.48 -1.93 10.46
CA SER A 155 3.31 -1.77 11.65
C SER A 155 2.50 -1.26 12.84
N ILE A 156 2.56 -2.00 13.95
CA ILE A 156 2.01 -1.56 15.24
C ILE A 156 2.99 -0.57 15.85
N THR A 157 2.51 0.61 16.24
CA THR A 157 3.34 1.60 16.92
C THR A 157 3.68 1.14 18.35
N MET A 158 4.73 1.72 18.94
CA MET A 158 5.05 1.44 20.36
C MET A 158 3.86 1.74 21.27
N LYS A 159 3.16 2.86 21.03
CA LYS A 159 1.93 3.21 21.71
C LYS A 159 0.83 2.17 21.49
N GLY A 160 0.73 1.63 20.25
CA GLY A 160 -0.19 0.55 19.90
C GLY A 160 0.08 -0.73 20.68
N TYR A 161 1.35 -1.11 20.89
CA TYR A 161 1.70 -2.26 21.73
C TYR A 161 1.25 -2.09 23.17
N ILE A 162 1.54 -0.93 23.77
CA ILE A 162 1.13 -0.61 25.16
C ILE A 162 -0.40 -0.62 25.28
N LEU A 163 -1.08 0.06 24.35
CA LEU A 163 -2.53 0.13 24.33
C LEU A 163 -3.16 -1.26 24.16
N SER A 164 -2.61 -2.07 23.26
CA SER A 164 -3.05 -3.45 23.06
C SER A 164 -2.84 -4.31 24.30
N ALA A 165 -1.68 -4.22 24.97
CA ALA A 165 -1.41 -4.97 26.20
C ALA A 165 -2.40 -4.64 27.32
N ILE A 166 -2.71 -3.37 27.52
CA ILE A 166 -3.69 -2.94 28.53
C ILE A 166 -5.10 -3.43 28.17
N THR A 167 -5.52 -3.20 26.91
CA THR A 167 -6.88 -3.50 26.51
C THR A 167 -7.15 -4.99 26.33
N VAL A 168 -6.15 -5.81 26.00
CA VAL A 168 -6.25 -7.29 26.02
C VAL A 168 -6.59 -7.78 27.44
N ASN A 169 -5.88 -7.28 28.48
CA ASN A 169 -6.18 -7.68 29.85
C ASN A 169 -7.59 -7.24 30.25
N LEU A 170 -7.99 -6.01 29.95
CA LEU A 170 -9.35 -5.53 30.21
C LEU A 170 -10.41 -6.35 29.47
N SER A 171 -10.14 -6.73 28.23
CA SER A 171 -11.02 -7.58 27.42
C SER A 171 -11.18 -8.96 28.06
N LEU A 172 -10.10 -9.57 28.53
CA LEU A 172 -10.15 -10.85 29.25
C LEU A 172 -10.98 -10.76 30.54
N PHE A 173 -10.77 -9.75 31.35
CA PHE A 173 -11.53 -9.55 32.60
C PHE A 173 -13.01 -9.28 32.34
N SER A 174 -13.36 -8.63 31.24
CA SER A 174 -14.74 -8.36 30.85
C SER A 174 -15.39 -9.46 30.01
N LEU A 175 -14.75 -10.63 29.84
CA LEU A 175 -15.19 -11.71 28.99
C LEU A 175 -15.41 -11.26 27.52
N GLY A 176 -14.58 -10.34 27.04
CA GLY A 176 -14.64 -9.83 25.67
C GLY A 176 -15.62 -8.68 25.44
N VAL A 177 -16.30 -8.19 26.48
CA VAL A 177 -17.21 -7.03 26.36
C VAL A 177 -16.43 -5.76 26.05
N LEU A 178 -15.27 -5.55 26.68
CA LEU A 178 -14.40 -4.43 26.36
C LEU A 178 -13.55 -4.76 25.11
N PRO A 179 -13.43 -3.82 24.15
CA PRO A 179 -12.69 -4.05 22.94
C PRO A 179 -11.18 -4.02 23.16
N ILE A 180 -10.45 -4.73 22.32
CA ILE A 180 -9.01 -4.59 22.19
C ILE A 180 -8.73 -3.43 21.24
N LEU A 181 -7.89 -2.49 21.67
CA LEU A 181 -7.48 -1.34 20.89
C LEU A 181 -6.01 -1.45 20.53
N THR A 182 -5.65 -1.10 19.32
CA THR A 182 -4.25 -0.96 18.91
C THR A 182 -4.09 0.23 17.98
N GLU A 183 -2.92 0.87 18.03
CA GLU A 183 -2.54 1.91 17.09
C GLU A 183 -1.53 1.32 16.09
N LYS A 184 -1.82 1.52 14.83
CA LYS A 184 -1.01 1.07 13.70
C LYS A 184 -0.59 2.28 12.88
N ASN A 185 0.44 2.13 12.06
CA ASN A 185 0.82 3.14 11.09
C ASN A 185 0.86 2.57 9.66
N VAL A 186 0.56 3.44 8.72
CA VAL A 186 0.82 3.22 7.31
C VAL A 186 1.95 4.15 6.88
N TYR A 187 2.82 3.62 6.04
CA TYR A 187 3.92 4.35 5.45
C TYR A 187 3.71 4.45 3.95
N THR A 188 3.82 5.66 3.43
CA THR A 188 3.78 5.90 1.99
C THR A 188 4.91 6.84 1.61
N ARG A 189 5.38 6.68 0.39
CA ARG A 189 6.37 7.58 -0.20
C ARG A 189 5.93 7.94 -1.60
N PHE A 190 6.12 9.19 -1.95
CA PHE A 190 5.83 9.72 -3.27
C PHE A 190 7.07 10.40 -3.81
N ASP A 191 7.42 10.08 -5.04
CA ASP A 191 8.48 10.76 -5.78
C ASP A 191 7.85 11.50 -6.98
N LEU A 192 8.22 12.76 -7.16
CA LEU A 192 7.80 13.58 -8.28
C LEU A 192 8.97 13.75 -9.26
N TYR A 193 8.71 13.48 -10.53
CA TYR A 193 9.67 13.61 -11.62
C TYR A 193 9.14 14.55 -12.70
N ASP A 194 10.05 15.26 -13.35
CA ASP A 194 9.74 16.04 -14.53
C ASP A 194 9.54 15.15 -15.78
N LYS A 195 9.19 15.77 -16.90
CA LYS A 195 9.00 15.08 -18.18
C LYS A 195 10.26 14.39 -18.73
N LYS A 196 11.45 14.72 -18.20
CA LYS A 196 12.73 14.11 -18.56
C LYS A 196 13.18 13.04 -17.56
N LEU A 197 12.32 12.67 -16.60
CA LEU A 197 12.62 11.77 -15.48
C LEU A 197 13.69 12.28 -14.51
N ASN A 198 13.95 13.58 -14.44
CA ASN A 198 14.70 14.13 -13.34
C ASN A 198 13.81 14.18 -12.11
N ARG A 199 14.29 13.68 -10.98
CA ARG A 199 13.53 13.74 -9.73
C ARG A 199 13.52 15.18 -9.19
N ILE A 200 12.33 15.76 -9.04
CA ILE A 200 12.14 17.11 -8.52
C ILE A 200 12.12 17.08 -7.00
N ASP A 201 11.28 16.22 -6.43
CA ASP A 201 11.10 16.14 -4.97
C ASP A 201 10.63 14.74 -4.55
N SER A 202 10.66 14.50 -3.25
CA SER A 202 10.24 13.24 -2.62
C SER A 202 9.58 13.50 -1.29
N LYS A 203 8.40 12.93 -1.08
CA LYS A 203 7.64 13.07 0.17
C LYS A 203 7.39 11.72 0.80
N GLU A 204 7.83 11.59 2.05
CA GLU A 204 7.48 10.46 2.90
C GLU A 204 6.35 10.87 3.83
N LEU A 205 5.32 10.05 3.92
CA LEU A 205 4.19 10.24 4.80
C LEU A 205 4.05 9.03 5.72
N GLN A 206 3.68 9.32 6.95
CA GLN A 206 3.34 8.32 7.94
C GLN A 206 2.06 8.75 8.63
N THR A 207 1.05 7.90 8.56
CA THR A 207 -0.25 8.18 9.16
C THR A 207 -0.61 7.08 10.13
N ASN A 208 -0.95 7.48 11.35
CA ASN A 208 -1.40 6.56 12.38
C ASN A 208 -2.91 6.37 12.27
N PHE A 209 -3.36 5.15 12.49
CA PHE A 209 -4.77 4.80 12.58
C PHE A 209 -5.00 3.81 13.73
N TYR A 210 -6.23 3.73 14.19
CA TYR A 210 -6.60 2.84 15.28
C TYR A 210 -7.40 1.67 14.78
N SER A 211 -7.14 0.49 15.34
CA SER A 211 -7.91 -0.71 15.11
C SER A 211 -8.60 -1.15 16.40
N ILE A 212 -9.90 -1.41 16.30
CA ILE A 212 -10.73 -1.94 17.40
C ILE A 212 -11.06 -3.38 17.05
N TYR A 213 -10.81 -4.29 17.96
CA TYR A 213 -11.14 -5.70 17.85
C TYR A 213 -12.18 -6.06 18.90
N SER A 214 -13.36 -6.47 18.48
CA SER A 214 -14.40 -6.95 19.38
C SER A 214 -15.44 -7.77 18.62
N TRP A 215 -16.17 -8.66 19.33
CA TRP A 215 -17.24 -9.44 18.76
C TRP A 215 -18.50 -8.63 18.42
N TRP A 216 -18.65 -7.43 18.99
CA TRP A 216 -19.81 -6.55 18.78
C TRP A 216 -19.52 -5.36 17.84
N VAL A 217 -18.29 -5.21 17.35
CA VAL A 217 -17.94 -4.17 16.38
C VAL A 217 -18.49 -4.50 15.01
N PHE A 218 -19.12 -3.53 14.38
CA PHE A 218 -19.69 -3.67 13.03
C PHE A 218 -18.57 -3.73 11.99
N GLU A 219 -18.80 -4.52 10.94
CA GLU A 219 -17.88 -4.59 9.80
C GLU A 219 -17.81 -3.26 9.07
N ASN A 220 -16.65 -2.97 8.54
CA ASN A 220 -16.45 -1.81 7.69
C ASN A 220 -17.16 -2.02 6.34
N LYS A 221 -17.87 -1.01 5.82
CA LYS A 221 -18.60 -1.13 4.55
C LYS A 221 -17.72 -1.54 3.37
N GLU A 222 -16.43 -1.19 3.40
CA GLU A 222 -15.47 -1.61 2.37
C GLU A 222 -15.16 -3.10 2.40
N CYS A 223 -15.41 -3.77 3.52
CA CYS A 223 -15.23 -5.21 3.67
C CYS A 223 -16.39 -6.03 3.08
N GLU A 224 -17.56 -5.42 2.88
CA GLU A 224 -18.75 -6.10 2.33
C GLU A 224 -18.61 -6.41 0.83
N ASN A 225 -17.72 -5.71 0.12
CA ASN A 225 -17.54 -5.84 -1.33
C ASN A 225 -16.46 -6.85 -1.74
N GLU A 226 -15.71 -7.41 -0.80
CA GLU A 226 -14.76 -8.47 -1.08
C GLU A 226 -15.50 -9.83 -1.02
N ASN A 227 -15.41 -10.59 -2.10
CA ASN A 227 -16.13 -11.85 -2.34
C ASN A 227 -16.27 -12.71 -1.08
N GLN A 228 -17.49 -13.02 -0.70
CA GLN A 228 -17.92 -13.72 0.51
C GLN A 228 -17.32 -15.14 0.71
N LEU A 229 -16.48 -15.63 -0.18
CA LEU A 229 -15.87 -16.96 -0.12
C LEU A 229 -14.55 -17.00 0.67
N GLU A 230 -13.94 -15.87 0.97
CA GLU A 230 -12.77 -15.83 1.85
C GLU A 230 -13.19 -15.47 3.27
N PHE A 231 -13.55 -16.48 4.04
CA PHE A 231 -13.91 -16.37 5.47
C PHE A 231 -12.79 -15.73 6.34
N PHE A 232 -11.62 -15.56 5.77
CA PHE A 232 -10.46 -14.83 6.30
C PHE A 232 -10.11 -13.64 5.42
N SER A 233 -11.11 -12.89 4.99
CA SER A 233 -10.94 -11.70 4.16
C SER A 233 -10.05 -10.65 4.82
N SER A 234 -9.61 -9.69 4.04
CA SER A 234 -8.80 -8.53 4.45
C SER A 234 -9.33 -7.76 5.66
N CYS A 235 -10.57 -8.01 6.03
CA CYS A 235 -11.27 -7.38 7.15
C CYS A 235 -11.34 -8.24 8.41
N SER A 236 -10.73 -9.41 8.43
CA SER A 236 -10.67 -10.27 9.62
C SER A 236 -9.66 -9.76 10.65
N LEU A 237 -9.76 -10.26 11.87
CA LEU A 237 -8.83 -9.97 12.98
C LEU A 237 -7.35 -10.25 12.61
N PHE A 238 -7.14 -11.18 11.69
CA PHE A 238 -5.84 -11.60 11.18
C PHE A 238 -5.45 -10.93 9.86
N SER A 239 -6.29 -10.05 9.33
CA SER A 239 -5.98 -9.33 8.11
C SER A 239 -4.77 -8.43 8.33
N LYS A 240 -3.77 -8.61 7.48
CA LYS A 240 -2.60 -7.75 7.41
C LYS A 240 -2.78 -6.63 6.38
N GLU A 241 -3.93 -6.57 5.71
CA GLU A 241 -4.17 -5.58 4.67
C GLU A 241 -4.73 -4.27 5.26
N ILE A 242 -4.18 -3.17 4.79
CA ILE A 242 -4.63 -1.84 5.19
C ILE A 242 -5.81 -1.45 4.30
N PRO A 243 -6.97 -1.07 4.86
CA PRO A 243 -8.13 -0.65 4.08
C PRO A 243 -7.85 0.55 3.18
N ASN A 244 -8.54 0.65 2.04
CA ASN A 244 -8.33 1.70 1.05
C ASN A 244 -8.55 3.10 1.61
N TYR A 245 -9.54 3.31 2.47
CA TYR A 245 -9.84 4.62 3.06
C TYR A 245 -8.72 5.17 3.96
N ILE A 246 -7.84 4.31 4.48
CA ILE A 246 -6.63 4.76 5.19
C ILE A 246 -5.67 5.42 4.21
N TYR A 247 -5.52 4.85 3.00
CA TYR A 247 -4.71 5.46 1.94
C TYR A 247 -5.30 6.76 1.41
N GLU A 248 -6.63 6.94 1.43
CA GLU A 248 -7.25 8.21 1.07
C GLU A 248 -6.70 9.37 1.90
N THR A 249 -6.48 9.17 3.19
CA THR A 249 -5.88 10.20 4.05
C THR A 249 -4.46 10.55 3.63
N GLU A 250 -3.69 9.57 3.20
CA GLU A 250 -2.33 9.79 2.67
C GLU A 250 -2.35 10.57 1.35
N ILE A 251 -3.27 10.22 0.45
CA ILE A 251 -3.46 10.93 -0.82
C ILE A 251 -3.87 12.38 -0.58
N ASN A 252 -4.65 12.63 0.46
CA ASN A 252 -5.05 13.97 0.84
C ASN A 252 -3.84 14.84 1.25
N LYS A 253 -2.92 14.27 2.01
CA LYS A 253 -1.66 14.94 2.36
C LYS A 253 -0.76 15.12 1.13
N LEU A 254 -0.77 14.16 0.20
CA LEU A 254 -0.08 14.25 -1.08
C LEU A 254 -0.55 15.44 -1.89
N THR A 255 -1.86 15.67 -1.98
CA THR A 255 -2.42 16.81 -2.72
C THR A 255 -1.86 18.14 -2.22
N ARG A 256 -1.86 18.36 -0.90
CA ARG A 256 -1.27 19.57 -0.29
C ARG A 256 0.22 19.74 -0.59
N TRP A 257 0.97 18.63 -0.56
CA TRP A 257 2.39 18.69 -0.90
C TRP A 257 2.60 19.07 -2.38
N LEU A 258 1.82 18.50 -3.30
CA LEU A 258 1.92 18.84 -4.72
C LEU A 258 1.59 20.31 -4.99
N GLU A 259 0.62 20.88 -4.30
CA GLU A 259 0.35 22.32 -4.38
C GLU A 259 1.59 23.14 -4.03
N THR A 260 2.33 22.77 -2.99
CA THR A 260 3.52 23.51 -2.56
C THR A 260 4.74 23.33 -3.47
N VAL A 261 4.78 22.27 -4.28
CA VAL A 261 5.94 21.96 -5.16
C VAL A 261 5.71 22.44 -6.59
N LEU A 262 4.43 22.54 -7.00
CA LEU A 262 4.07 22.90 -8.37
C LEU A 262 3.69 24.39 -8.54
N ASP A 263 3.46 25.13 -7.44
CA ASP A 263 3.31 26.58 -7.43
C ASP A 263 4.68 27.28 -7.50
#